data_585f8767bb3142e0be848d0294688729
#
_entry.id   585f8767bb3142e0be848d0294688729
#
_cell.length_a   1.000
_cell.length_b   1.000
_cell.length_c   1.000
_cell.angle_alpha   90.00
_cell.angle_beta   90.00
_cell.angle_gamma   90.00
#
_symmetry.space_group_name_H-M   'P 1'
#
loop_
_entity.id
_entity.type
_entity.pdbx_description
1 polymer ?
#
loop_
_entity_poly.entity_id
_entity_poly.type
_entity_poly.pdbx_seq_one_letter_code
_entity_poly.pdbx_strand_id
1 'polypeptide(L)'
;MKTRPVFFVKYYDKGSTVMGADQIAAGLRERGVDARSVYPVDLAGVRDAILVFIKTSQVHHLLLARARRNRTVLDVQDTVVFKRRIKNRRLFDGLIFKNRRQLQDFAQPGAVNGLIYHQWDPRYRPNEAGDRELRIGYFGLQRSLPQWGEIPGVAFFGGDYFRHALAFNCHLSLREPGREFLYKPNCKVSTAAACLANLITTRDESTVELLGEDYPFYVDGTPAGIAAGLDAARAAFGGPEWRRGLERMRAVRERTAMERILDDYLDFFRALP
;
A
#
# COMPACT_ATOMS: atom_id res chain seq x y z
N MET A 1 -15.01 -22.34 16.83
CA MET A 1 -15.28 -20.98 17.35
C MET A 1 -16.02 -20.19 16.29
N LYS A 2 -17.18 -19.57 16.60
CA LYS A 2 -17.80 -18.62 15.68
C LYS A 2 -16.80 -17.46 15.48
N THR A 3 -16.37 -17.22 14.25
CA THR A 3 -15.56 -16.06 13.91
C THR A 3 -16.38 -14.81 14.18
N ARG A 4 -15.79 -13.84 14.91
CA ARG A 4 -16.44 -12.54 15.14
C ARG A 4 -16.65 -11.84 13.79
N PRO A 5 -17.78 -11.16 13.57
CA PRO A 5 -17.94 -10.32 12.39
C PRO A 5 -16.89 -9.20 12.38
N VAL A 6 -16.45 -8.80 11.19
CA VAL A 6 -15.41 -7.79 10.98
C VAL A 6 -15.99 -6.57 10.29
N PHE A 7 -15.79 -5.40 10.85
CA PHE A 7 -16.23 -4.14 10.28
C PHE A 7 -15.03 -3.23 10.01
N PHE A 8 -14.81 -2.90 8.75
CA PHE A 8 -13.81 -1.93 8.32
C PHE A 8 -14.44 -0.54 8.34
N VAL A 9 -14.01 0.29 9.27
CA VAL A 9 -14.60 1.61 9.53
C VAL A 9 -13.84 2.69 8.78
N LYS A 10 -14.48 3.33 7.82
CA LYS A 10 -13.94 4.44 7.04
C LYS A 10 -14.70 5.73 7.28
N TYR A 11 -14.00 6.87 7.28
CA TYR A 11 -14.60 8.19 7.50
C TYR A 11 -14.86 8.95 6.18
N TYR A 12 -14.33 8.47 5.08
CA TYR A 12 -14.45 9.09 3.75
C TYR A 12 -14.06 8.09 2.65
N ASP A 13 -14.49 8.34 1.42
CA ASP A 13 -14.14 7.56 0.24
C ASP A 13 -12.97 8.21 -0.52
N LYS A 14 -11.78 7.66 -0.35
CA LYS A 14 -10.57 7.99 -1.12
C LYS A 14 -9.82 6.70 -1.43
N GLY A 15 -8.96 6.70 -2.44
CA GLY A 15 -8.31 5.51 -2.94
C GLY A 15 -7.80 4.54 -1.87
N SER A 16 -7.04 5.04 -0.90
CA SER A 16 -6.49 4.19 0.17
C SER A 16 -7.53 3.69 1.20
N THR A 17 -8.64 4.41 1.42
CA THR A 17 -9.71 3.91 2.30
C THR A 17 -10.63 2.92 1.57
N VAL A 18 -10.87 3.12 0.28
CA VAL A 18 -11.57 2.13 -0.57
C VAL A 18 -10.76 0.84 -0.65
N MET A 19 -9.46 0.93 -0.93
CA MET A 19 -8.60 -0.25 -0.98
C MET A 19 -8.49 -0.96 0.39
N GLY A 20 -8.27 -0.21 1.47
CA GLY A 20 -8.08 -0.77 2.82
C GLY A 20 -9.36 -1.21 3.52
N ALA A 21 -10.54 -0.73 3.10
CA ALA A 21 -11.82 -1.12 3.67
C ALA A 21 -12.66 -1.95 2.70
N ASP A 22 -13.09 -1.36 1.57
CA ASP A 22 -14.08 -1.98 0.71
C ASP A 22 -13.54 -3.24 0.04
N GLN A 23 -12.34 -3.18 -0.50
CA GLN A 23 -11.72 -4.33 -1.19
C GLN A 23 -11.36 -5.45 -0.23
N ILE A 24 -10.80 -5.14 0.95
CA ILE A 24 -10.47 -6.15 1.96
C ILE A 24 -11.76 -6.80 2.50
N ALA A 25 -12.79 -6.01 2.83
CA ALA A 25 -14.07 -6.55 3.27
C ALA A 25 -14.72 -7.45 2.21
N ALA A 26 -14.64 -7.07 0.93
CA ALA A 26 -15.16 -7.89 -0.17
C ALA A 26 -14.40 -9.23 -0.27
N GLY A 27 -13.06 -9.20 -0.30
CA GLY A 27 -12.26 -10.42 -0.38
C GLY A 27 -12.44 -11.35 0.82
N LEU A 28 -12.61 -10.81 2.04
CA LEU A 28 -12.92 -11.62 3.22
C LEU A 28 -14.30 -12.28 3.12
N ARG A 29 -15.32 -11.58 2.58
CA ARG A 29 -16.64 -12.17 2.33
C ARG A 29 -16.59 -13.34 1.35
N GLU A 30 -15.81 -13.22 0.28
CA GLU A 30 -15.59 -14.30 -0.69
C GLU A 30 -14.99 -15.56 -0.03
N ARG A 31 -14.26 -15.38 1.09
CA ARG A 31 -13.71 -16.45 1.93
C ARG A 31 -14.67 -16.91 3.06
N GLY A 32 -15.93 -16.46 3.05
CA GLY A 32 -16.94 -16.86 4.03
C GLY A 32 -16.87 -16.15 5.38
N VAL A 33 -16.08 -15.05 5.49
CA VAL A 33 -16.02 -14.23 6.71
C VAL A 33 -17.14 -13.20 6.66
N ASP A 34 -17.90 -13.01 7.74
CA ASP A 34 -18.85 -11.88 7.86
C ASP A 34 -18.05 -10.58 8.01
N ALA A 35 -17.72 -9.97 6.87
CA ALA A 35 -16.92 -8.75 6.80
C ALA A 35 -17.65 -7.65 6.03
N ARG A 36 -17.63 -6.42 6.54
CA ARG A 36 -18.33 -5.26 5.96
C ARG A 36 -17.48 -4.01 6.03
N SER A 37 -17.60 -3.17 5.02
CA SER A 37 -17.10 -1.78 5.06
C SER A 37 -18.26 -0.87 5.46
N VAL A 38 -18.04 0.01 6.46
CA VAL A 38 -19.07 0.80 7.09
C VAL A 38 -18.57 2.21 7.43
N TYR A 39 -19.50 3.15 7.64
CA TYR A 39 -19.20 4.44 8.26
C TYR A 39 -19.41 4.38 9.77
N PRO A 40 -18.82 5.32 10.56
CA PRO A 40 -18.95 5.31 12.01
C PRO A 40 -20.40 5.38 12.51
N VAL A 41 -21.30 5.98 11.76
CA VAL A 41 -22.75 6.05 12.10
C VAL A 41 -23.38 4.66 12.18
N ASP A 42 -22.90 3.70 11.39
CA ASP A 42 -23.42 2.34 11.31
C ASP A 42 -23.01 1.47 12.53
N LEU A 43 -22.12 1.98 13.40
CA LEU A 43 -21.63 1.24 14.57
C LEU A 43 -22.59 1.21 15.75
N ALA A 44 -23.71 1.92 15.69
CA ALA A 44 -24.61 2.10 16.82
C ALA A 44 -25.14 0.79 17.43
N GLY A 45 -25.32 -0.29 16.63
CA GLY A 45 -25.79 -1.61 17.07
C GLY A 45 -24.71 -2.68 17.20
N VAL A 46 -23.46 -2.41 16.79
CA VAL A 46 -22.42 -3.44 16.64
C VAL A 46 -21.86 -3.87 18.00
N ARG A 47 -21.87 -5.17 18.25
CA ARG A 47 -21.36 -5.81 19.48
C ARG A 47 -20.57 -7.07 19.16
N ASP A 48 -19.63 -7.41 20.04
CA ASP A 48 -18.84 -8.66 19.98
C ASP A 48 -18.15 -8.87 18.60
N ALA A 49 -17.73 -7.78 17.94
CA ALA A 49 -17.15 -7.73 16.60
C ALA A 49 -15.68 -7.27 16.64
N ILE A 50 -15.02 -7.33 15.49
CA ILE A 50 -13.71 -6.69 15.25
C ILE A 50 -13.97 -5.43 14.42
N LEU A 51 -13.58 -4.27 14.93
CA LEU A 51 -13.70 -2.97 14.27
C LEU A 51 -12.32 -2.51 13.82
N VAL A 52 -12.07 -2.50 12.51
CA VAL A 52 -10.81 -2.06 11.90
C VAL A 52 -10.98 -0.62 11.42
N PHE A 53 -10.45 0.33 12.14
CA PHE A 53 -10.47 1.76 11.78
C PHE A 53 -9.38 2.04 10.75
N ILE A 54 -9.75 2.56 9.58
CA ILE A 54 -8.82 2.86 8.50
C ILE A 54 -8.28 4.29 8.64
N LYS A 55 -6.98 4.44 8.84
CA LYS A 55 -6.23 5.70 8.97
C LYS A 55 -6.52 6.52 10.21
N THR A 56 -7.75 6.59 10.67
CA THR A 56 -8.17 7.51 11.74
C THR A 56 -9.29 6.92 12.56
N SER A 57 -9.41 7.41 13.78
CA SER A 57 -10.50 7.10 14.69
C SER A 57 -10.79 8.31 15.57
N GLN A 58 -11.99 8.39 16.08
CA GLN A 58 -12.40 9.36 17.09
C GLN A 58 -12.53 8.65 18.45
N VAL A 59 -12.15 9.34 19.54
CA VAL A 59 -12.13 8.74 20.89
C VAL A 59 -13.49 8.17 21.29
N HIS A 60 -14.57 8.91 21.06
CA HIS A 60 -15.90 8.47 21.45
C HIS A 60 -16.33 7.17 20.70
N HIS A 61 -15.93 7.01 19.42
CA HIS A 61 -16.18 5.75 18.71
C HIS A 61 -15.41 4.58 19.33
N LEU A 62 -14.15 4.80 19.75
CA LEU A 62 -13.34 3.76 20.41
C LEU A 62 -13.93 3.39 21.78
N LEU A 63 -14.32 4.37 22.59
CA LEU A 63 -14.93 4.10 23.89
C LEU A 63 -16.27 3.36 23.76
N LEU A 64 -17.11 3.76 22.80
CA LEU A 64 -18.36 3.07 22.49
C LEU A 64 -18.09 1.61 22.02
N ALA A 65 -17.11 1.43 21.16
CA ALA A 65 -16.71 0.11 20.67
C ALA A 65 -16.32 -0.82 21.83
N ARG A 66 -15.46 -0.34 22.74
CA ARG A 66 -15.02 -1.11 23.91
C ARG A 66 -16.16 -1.41 24.89
N ALA A 67 -17.03 -0.42 25.17
CA ALA A 67 -18.22 -0.61 26.02
C ALA A 67 -19.15 -1.71 25.48
N ARG A 68 -19.10 -1.97 24.19
CA ARG A 68 -19.87 -3.03 23.49
C ARG A 68 -19.10 -4.30 23.25
N ARG A 69 -17.97 -4.50 23.91
CA ARG A 69 -17.09 -5.69 23.81
C ARG A 69 -16.54 -5.96 22.41
N ASN A 70 -16.47 -4.93 21.55
CA ASN A 70 -15.80 -5.02 20.26
C ASN A 70 -14.29 -4.97 20.47
N ARG A 71 -13.54 -5.69 19.60
CA ARG A 71 -12.10 -5.51 19.46
C ARG A 71 -11.81 -4.36 18.52
N THR A 72 -10.89 -3.50 18.91
CA THR A 72 -10.55 -2.30 18.15
C THR A 72 -9.18 -2.44 17.53
N VAL A 73 -9.10 -2.26 16.22
CA VAL A 73 -7.87 -2.32 15.43
C VAL A 73 -7.70 -1.01 14.68
N LEU A 74 -6.50 -0.49 14.58
CA LEU A 74 -6.16 0.60 13.67
C LEU A 74 -5.31 0.08 12.52
N ASP A 75 -5.79 0.19 11.31
CA ASP A 75 -4.98 0.10 10.11
C ASP A 75 -4.33 1.45 9.86
N VAL A 76 -3.04 1.56 10.16
CA VAL A 76 -2.31 2.83 10.27
C VAL A 76 -2.22 3.55 8.94
N GLN A 77 -2.07 2.82 7.83
CA GLN A 77 -1.88 3.39 6.49
C GLN A 77 -0.74 4.43 6.48
N ASP A 78 -1.04 5.67 6.08
CA ASP A 78 -0.12 6.81 6.08
C ASP A 78 -0.36 7.83 7.22
N THR A 79 -1.17 7.50 8.22
CA THR A 79 -1.55 8.43 9.30
C THR A 79 -0.36 9.00 10.07
N VAL A 80 0.67 8.17 10.29
CA VAL A 80 1.88 8.57 11.02
C VAL A 80 2.76 9.53 10.24
N VAL A 81 2.65 9.57 8.91
CA VAL A 81 3.36 10.53 8.04
C VAL A 81 3.06 11.96 8.47
N PHE A 82 1.78 12.25 8.71
CA PHE A 82 1.34 13.62 9.03
C PHE A 82 1.42 13.94 10.52
N LYS A 83 1.26 12.98 11.40
CA LYS A 83 1.08 13.21 12.83
C LYS A 83 2.25 12.74 13.69
N ARG A 84 3.20 12.00 13.18
CA ARG A 84 4.34 11.41 13.90
C ARG A 84 3.94 10.68 15.19
N ARG A 85 2.67 10.28 15.31
CA ARG A 85 2.14 9.53 16.46
C ARG A 85 0.78 8.93 16.11
N ILE A 86 0.47 7.82 16.73
CA ILE A 86 -0.86 7.23 16.73
C ILE A 86 -1.62 7.83 17.92
N LYS A 87 -2.68 8.60 17.63
CA LYS A 87 -3.56 9.13 18.67
C LYS A 87 -4.31 7.98 19.35
N ASN A 88 -4.48 8.07 20.68
CA ASN A 88 -5.27 7.13 21.47
C ASN A 88 -4.85 5.66 21.29
N ARG A 89 -3.58 5.41 20.97
CA ARG A 89 -3.07 4.06 20.67
C ARG A 89 -3.41 3.03 21.75
N ARG A 90 -3.46 3.43 23.02
CA ARG A 90 -3.81 2.56 24.17
C ARG A 90 -5.25 2.04 24.15
N LEU A 91 -6.12 2.57 23.29
CA LEU A 91 -7.48 2.11 23.12
C LEU A 91 -7.62 1.04 22.02
N PHE A 92 -6.55 0.70 21.32
CA PHE A 92 -6.57 -0.36 20.31
C PHE A 92 -6.05 -1.67 20.88
N ASP A 93 -6.77 -2.75 20.56
CA ASP A 93 -6.36 -4.12 20.83
C ASP A 93 -5.31 -4.59 19.79
N GLY A 94 -5.29 -3.94 18.61
CA GLY A 94 -4.34 -4.24 17.55
C GLY A 94 -4.00 -3.05 16.64
N LEU A 95 -2.80 -3.09 16.07
CA LEU A 95 -2.27 -2.12 15.12
C LEU A 95 -1.74 -2.83 13.88
N ILE A 96 -2.18 -2.42 12.69
CA ILE A 96 -1.71 -2.93 11.40
C ILE A 96 -0.83 -1.87 10.75
N PHE A 97 0.41 -2.22 10.46
CA PHE A 97 1.42 -1.39 9.84
C PHE A 97 1.64 -1.80 8.37
N LYS A 98 2.05 -0.84 7.53
CA LYS A 98 2.21 -1.04 6.09
C LYS A 98 3.67 -1.15 5.62
N ASN A 99 4.62 -0.92 6.50
CA ASN A 99 6.05 -1.18 6.30
C ASN A 99 6.74 -1.44 7.66
N ARG A 100 7.94 -2.00 7.61
CA ARG A 100 8.72 -2.35 8.82
C ARG A 100 9.06 -1.13 9.66
N ARG A 101 9.34 0.01 9.04
CA ARG A 101 9.67 1.24 9.76
C ARG A 101 8.51 1.73 10.61
N GLN A 102 7.27 1.67 10.10
CA GLN A 102 6.09 1.94 10.91
C GLN A 102 5.99 1.00 12.11
N LEU A 103 6.19 -0.31 11.87
CA LEU A 103 6.14 -1.31 12.94
C LEU A 103 7.22 -1.04 13.99
N GLN A 104 8.46 -0.78 13.61
CA GLN A 104 9.56 -0.52 14.53
C GLN A 104 9.32 0.74 15.39
N ASP A 105 8.84 1.82 14.79
CA ASP A 105 8.73 3.12 15.49
C ASP A 105 7.42 3.26 16.27
N PHE A 106 6.36 2.51 15.93
CA PHE A 106 5.02 2.73 16.47
C PHE A 106 4.36 1.49 17.09
N ALA A 107 5.01 0.32 17.09
CA ALA A 107 4.50 -0.85 17.80
C ALA A 107 4.17 -0.52 19.24
N GLN A 108 3.09 -1.10 19.75
CA GLN A 108 2.61 -0.85 21.10
C GLN A 108 2.68 -2.12 21.94
N PRO A 109 3.39 -2.12 23.08
CA PRO A 109 3.30 -3.18 24.06
C PRO A 109 1.85 -3.39 24.52
N GLY A 110 1.43 -4.64 24.62
CA GLY A 110 0.08 -5.02 25.04
C GLY A 110 -0.99 -4.97 23.95
N ALA A 111 -0.65 -4.55 22.72
CA ALA A 111 -1.50 -4.71 21.54
C ALA A 111 -0.89 -5.73 20.56
N VAL A 112 -1.73 -6.37 19.75
CA VAL A 112 -1.27 -7.17 18.62
C VAL A 112 -0.73 -6.22 17.54
N ASN A 113 0.53 -6.40 17.14
CA ASN A 113 1.16 -5.56 16.13
C ASN A 113 1.43 -6.41 14.89
N GLY A 114 0.79 -6.08 13.76
CA GLY A 114 0.92 -6.80 12.49
C GLY A 114 1.56 -5.96 11.39
N LEU A 115 2.39 -6.58 10.57
CA LEU A 115 2.90 -6.02 9.32
C LEU A 115 2.09 -6.61 8.17
N ILE A 116 1.19 -5.82 7.59
CA ILE A 116 0.36 -6.23 6.45
C ILE A 116 0.56 -5.20 5.34
N TYR A 117 1.25 -5.59 4.27
CA TYR A 117 1.55 -4.69 3.15
C TYR A 117 0.27 -4.21 2.46
N HIS A 118 0.42 -3.15 1.68
CA HIS A 118 -0.68 -2.66 0.87
C HIS A 118 -0.84 -3.55 -0.37
N GLN A 119 -2.03 -4.12 -0.56
CA GLN A 119 -2.35 -4.88 -1.76
C GLN A 119 -2.30 -3.99 -3.02
N TRP A 120 -2.11 -4.58 -4.17
CA TRP A 120 -2.43 -3.93 -5.43
C TRP A 120 -3.94 -4.01 -5.72
N ASP A 121 -4.46 -3.06 -6.48
CA ASP A 121 -5.86 -3.03 -6.85
C ASP A 121 -6.17 -4.14 -7.88
N PRO A 122 -7.21 -4.98 -7.67
CA PRO A 122 -7.53 -6.12 -8.55
C PRO A 122 -7.82 -5.74 -10.02
N ARG A 123 -8.03 -4.47 -10.32
CA ARG A 123 -8.20 -3.99 -11.69
C ARG A 123 -6.91 -3.95 -12.50
N TYR A 124 -5.75 -3.94 -11.84
CA TYR A 124 -4.47 -4.03 -12.53
C TYR A 124 -4.22 -5.46 -13.03
N ARG A 125 -3.64 -5.56 -14.18
CA ARG A 125 -3.26 -6.80 -14.87
C ARG A 125 -1.84 -6.66 -15.41
N PRO A 126 -1.18 -7.75 -15.83
CA PRO A 126 0.08 -7.68 -16.56
C PRO A 126 -0.03 -6.72 -17.75
N ASN A 127 1.03 -5.95 -18.00
CA ASN A 127 1.04 -4.98 -19.08
C ASN A 127 0.94 -5.66 -20.46
N GLU A 128 0.41 -4.93 -21.43
CA GLU A 128 0.22 -5.35 -22.81
C GLU A 128 1.35 -4.83 -23.74
N ALA A 129 2.26 -4.01 -23.19
CA ALA A 129 3.35 -3.40 -23.98
C ALA A 129 4.37 -4.46 -24.46
N GLY A 130 4.51 -5.57 -23.71
CA GLY A 130 5.48 -6.63 -24.04
C GLY A 130 6.93 -6.13 -24.06
N ASP A 131 7.78 -6.83 -24.82
CA ASP A 131 9.23 -6.57 -24.89
C ASP A 131 9.67 -5.93 -26.23
N ARG A 132 8.75 -5.32 -26.98
CA ARG A 132 9.09 -4.72 -28.29
C ARG A 132 9.68 -3.32 -28.16
N GLU A 133 9.17 -2.53 -27.23
CA GLU A 133 9.52 -1.14 -27.03
C GLU A 133 9.42 -0.79 -25.55
N LEU A 134 10.40 -0.03 -25.05
CA LEU A 134 10.35 0.52 -23.71
C LEU A 134 9.35 1.69 -23.66
N ARG A 135 8.32 1.55 -22.82
CA ARG A 135 7.33 2.59 -22.55
C ARG A 135 7.32 2.91 -21.06
N ILE A 136 7.68 4.15 -20.72
CA ILE A 136 7.80 4.61 -19.35
C ILE A 136 6.61 5.51 -19.01
N GLY A 137 5.86 5.16 -17.95
CA GLY A 137 4.69 5.92 -17.49
C GLY A 137 4.76 6.30 -16.01
N TYR A 138 4.28 7.50 -15.70
CA TYR A 138 4.01 7.94 -14.33
C TYR A 138 2.50 7.97 -14.09
N PHE A 139 2.07 7.31 -13.01
CA PHE A 139 0.65 7.19 -12.63
C PHE A 139 0.45 7.81 -11.25
N GLY A 140 -0.08 9.02 -11.22
CA GLY A 140 -0.27 9.75 -9.97
C GLY A 140 -0.54 11.24 -10.17
N LEU A 141 -0.85 11.93 -9.09
CA LEU A 141 -1.07 13.38 -9.13
C LEU A 141 0.24 14.09 -9.46
N GLN A 142 0.22 15.00 -10.43
CA GLN A 142 1.37 15.79 -10.86
C GLN A 142 2.04 16.53 -9.68
N ARG A 143 1.24 17.05 -8.74
CA ARG A 143 1.75 17.68 -7.50
C ARG A 143 2.53 16.73 -6.57
N SER A 144 2.49 15.43 -6.83
CA SER A 144 3.27 14.44 -6.07
C SER A 144 4.61 14.11 -6.74
N LEU A 145 4.89 14.74 -7.87
CA LEU A 145 6.24 14.77 -8.44
C LEU A 145 7.01 15.91 -7.81
N PRO A 146 8.29 15.72 -7.54
CA PRO A 146 9.20 16.84 -7.29
C PRO A 146 9.10 17.86 -8.41
N GLN A 147 9.51 19.11 -8.16
CA GLN A 147 9.31 20.31 -9.02
C GLN A 147 9.99 20.25 -10.40
N TRP A 148 10.07 19.12 -11.06
CA TRP A 148 10.94 18.90 -12.23
C TRP A 148 10.27 19.08 -13.58
N GLY A 149 9.02 19.51 -13.61
CA GLY A 149 8.34 19.73 -14.88
C GLY A 149 8.13 18.42 -15.67
N GLU A 150 8.17 18.51 -16.98
CA GLU A 150 8.12 17.36 -17.88
C GLU A 150 9.44 16.59 -17.86
N ILE A 151 9.39 15.28 -17.69
CA ILE A 151 10.54 14.39 -17.80
C ILE A 151 10.54 13.80 -19.21
N PRO A 152 11.55 14.10 -20.06
CA PRO A 152 11.56 13.62 -21.43
C PRO A 152 11.45 12.09 -21.54
N GLY A 153 10.53 11.62 -22.38
CA GLY A 153 10.31 10.18 -22.61
C GLY A 153 9.47 9.48 -21.54
N VAL A 154 8.82 10.22 -20.64
CA VAL A 154 7.87 9.70 -19.65
C VAL A 154 6.47 10.23 -19.93
N ALA A 155 5.49 9.35 -20.05
CA ALA A 155 4.08 9.73 -20.17
C ALA A 155 3.46 9.93 -18.78
N PHE A 156 2.66 10.99 -18.60
CA PHE A 156 2.06 11.37 -17.32
C PHE A 156 0.55 11.19 -17.33
N PHE A 157 0.04 10.49 -16.31
CA PHE A 157 -1.39 10.25 -16.15
C PHE A 157 -1.85 10.67 -14.76
N GLY A 158 -2.68 11.72 -14.70
CA GLY A 158 -3.25 12.29 -13.46
C GLY A 158 -4.56 11.62 -13.00
N GLY A 159 -5.10 10.70 -13.78
CA GLY A 159 -6.35 9.96 -13.52
C GLY A 159 -6.46 8.73 -14.39
N ASP A 160 -7.51 7.94 -14.19
CA ASP A 160 -7.79 6.69 -14.92
C ASP A 160 -6.57 5.73 -15.03
N TYR A 161 -5.85 5.62 -13.93
CA TYR A 161 -4.56 4.89 -13.87
C TYR A 161 -4.67 3.45 -14.35
N PHE A 162 -5.77 2.77 -14.05
CA PHE A 162 -5.98 1.35 -14.37
C PHE A 162 -5.98 1.08 -15.86
N ARG A 163 -6.52 2.03 -16.63
CA ARG A 163 -6.61 1.92 -18.07
C ARG A 163 -5.26 2.16 -18.73
N HIS A 164 -4.56 3.18 -18.27
CA HIS A 164 -3.32 3.60 -18.89
C HIS A 164 -2.12 2.73 -18.46
N ALA A 165 -2.06 2.26 -17.22
CA ALA A 165 -0.92 1.52 -16.70
C ALA A 165 -0.57 0.27 -17.50
N LEU A 166 -1.56 -0.38 -18.13
CA LEU A 166 -1.37 -1.60 -18.90
C LEU A 166 -0.58 -1.39 -20.21
N ALA A 167 -0.53 -0.16 -20.72
CA ALA A 167 0.22 0.18 -21.94
C ALA A 167 1.72 0.44 -21.69
N PHE A 168 2.20 0.28 -20.43
CA PHE A 168 3.56 0.62 -20.03
C PHE A 168 4.25 -0.55 -19.34
N ASN A 169 5.47 -0.90 -19.78
CA ASN A 169 6.29 -1.95 -19.20
C ASN A 169 7.33 -1.43 -18.19
N CYS A 170 7.38 -0.11 -18.02
CA CYS A 170 8.18 0.56 -16.99
C CYS A 170 7.36 1.68 -16.34
N HIS A 171 7.31 1.70 -15.01
CA HIS A 171 6.68 2.78 -14.26
C HIS A 171 7.73 3.69 -13.63
N LEU A 172 7.35 4.93 -13.32
CA LEU A 172 8.19 5.88 -12.60
C LEU A 172 7.58 6.18 -11.23
N SER A 173 8.40 6.15 -10.18
CA SER A 173 8.00 6.54 -8.82
C SER A 173 9.11 7.31 -8.13
N LEU A 174 9.02 8.60 -8.14
CA LEU A 174 9.99 9.48 -7.51
C LEU A 174 9.45 10.03 -6.20
N ARG A 175 10.31 10.07 -5.19
CA ARG A 175 10.03 10.65 -3.88
C ARG A 175 11.18 11.56 -3.48
N GLU A 176 10.86 12.75 -3.00
CA GLU A 176 11.88 13.62 -2.40
C GLU A 176 12.38 13.00 -1.08
N PRO A 177 13.67 13.10 -0.78
CA PRO A 177 14.20 12.69 0.51
C PRO A 177 13.50 13.44 1.65
N GLY A 178 12.90 12.72 2.59
CA GLY A 178 12.22 13.34 3.71
C GLY A 178 11.66 12.32 4.68
N ARG A 179 11.50 12.72 5.96
CA ARG A 179 10.94 11.85 7.01
C ARG A 179 9.54 11.35 6.70
N GLU A 180 8.78 12.07 5.87
CA GLU A 180 7.42 11.67 5.47
C GLU A 180 7.41 10.34 4.76
N PHE A 181 8.43 10.06 3.94
CA PHE A 181 8.48 8.88 3.11
C PHE A 181 8.89 7.61 3.85
N LEU A 182 9.51 7.72 5.04
CA LEU A 182 9.82 6.56 5.89
C LEU A 182 8.56 5.75 6.26
N TYR A 183 7.44 6.44 6.43
CA TYR A 183 6.20 5.84 6.89
C TYR A 183 5.13 5.67 5.81
N LYS A 184 5.39 6.13 4.60
CA LYS A 184 4.39 6.07 3.52
C LYS A 184 4.30 4.67 2.93
N PRO A 185 3.10 4.08 2.80
CA PRO A 185 2.92 2.81 2.10
C PRO A 185 3.42 2.89 0.66
N ASN A 186 3.99 1.81 0.16
CA ASN A 186 4.58 1.79 -1.18
C ASN A 186 3.63 1.28 -2.26
N CYS A 187 2.44 1.90 -2.37
CA CYS A 187 1.40 1.50 -3.31
C CYS A 187 1.87 1.50 -4.79
N LYS A 188 2.82 2.39 -5.15
CA LYS A 188 3.33 2.46 -6.53
C LYS A 188 4.18 1.25 -6.89
N VAL A 189 4.93 0.70 -5.93
CA VAL A 189 5.67 -0.56 -6.13
C VAL A 189 4.70 -1.71 -6.38
N SER A 190 3.67 -1.85 -5.52
CA SER A 190 2.64 -2.88 -5.69
C SER A 190 1.89 -2.73 -7.01
N THR A 191 1.60 -1.49 -7.44
CA THR A 191 0.94 -1.23 -8.74
C THR A 191 1.82 -1.64 -9.92
N ALA A 192 3.09 -1.24 -9.96
CA ALA A 192 4.01 -1.63 -11.01
C ALA A 192 4.20 -3.15 -11.04
N ALA A 193 4.29 -3.78 -9.86
CA ALA A 193 4.38 -5.23 -9.73
C ALA A 193 3.13 -5.94 -10.27
N ALA A 194 1.93 -5.42 -10.00
CA ALA A 194 0.68 -5.96 -10.54
C ALA A 194 0.67 -5.94 -12.08
N CYS A 195 1.23 -4.89 -12.67
CA CYS A 195 1.38 -4.76 -14.12
C CYS A 195 2.56 -5.58 -14.69
N LEU A 196 3.36 -6.26 -13.87
CA LEU A 196 4.63 -6.88 -14.30
C LEU A 196 5.52 -5.89 -15.08
N ALA A 197 5.52 -4.64 -14.63
CA ALA A 197 6.33 -3.57 -15.17
C ALA A 197 7.54 -3.32 -14.26
N ASN A 198 8.70 -2.99 -14.82
CA ASN A 198 9.80 -2.50 -14.02
C ASN A 198 9.47 -1.11 -13.44
N LEU A 199 10.21 -0.67 -12.44
CA LEU A 199 9.97 0.59 -11.75
C LEU A 199 11.27 1.38 -11.59
N ILE A 200 11.39 2.52 -12.27
CA ILE A 200 12.45 3.48 -11.96
C ILE A 200 12.00 4.23 -10.72
N THR A 201 12.78 4.16 -9.65
CA THR A 201 12.33 4.68 -8.35
C THR A 201 13.48 5.21 -7.49
N THR A 202 13.17 6.22 -6.68
CA THR A 202 14.10 6.65 -5.63
C THR A 202 14.27 5.55 -4.59
N ARG A 203 15.50 5.46 -4.04
CA ARG A 203 15.87 4.49 -3.02
C ARG A 203 15.41 5.00 -1.65
N ASP A 204 14.27 4.53 -1.17
CA ASP A 204 13.79 4.74 0.19
C ASP A 204 13.59 3.40 0.92
N GLU A 205 13.60 3.42 2.27
CA GLU A 205 13.52 2.21 3.08
C GLU A 205 12.33 1.31 2.72
N SER A 206 11.16 1.89 2.48
CA SER A 206 9.96 1.12 2.17
C SER A 206 10.00 0.51 0.76
N THR A 207 10.70 1.14 -0.17
CA THR A 207 10.96 0.62 -1.52
C THR A 207 11.96 -0.52 -1.48
N VAL A 208 13.06 -0.33 -0.75
CA VAL A 208 14.10 -1.36 -0.55
C VAL A 208 13.53 -2.58 0.19
N GLU A 209 12.66 -2.37 1.16
CA GLU A 209 11.97 -3.47 1.86
C GLU A 209 11.22 -4.43 0.93
N LEU A 210 10.64 -3.90 -0.15
CA LEU A 210 9.88 -4.69 -1.12
C LEU A 210 10.75 -5.22 -2.28
N LEU A 211 11.62 -4.38 -2.84
CA LEU A 211 12.39 -4.67 -4.05
C LEU A 211 13.76 -5.31 -3.76
N GLY A 212 14.28 -5.13 -2.56
CA GLY A 212 15.65 -5.54 -2.19
C GLY A 212 16.69 -4.48 -2.52
N GLU A 213 17.86 -4.61 -1.90
CA GLU A 213 18.99 -3.67 -2.03
C GLU A 213 19.57 -3.65 -3.45
N ASP A 214 19.53 -4.76 -4.14
CA ASP A 214 20.13 -5.04 -5.44
C ASP A 214 19.20 -4.81 -6.63
N TYR A 215 18.04 -4.16 -6.42
CA TYR A 215 17.12 -3.82 -7.52
C TYR A 215 17.80 -2.84 -8.50
N PRO A 216 17.78 -3.09 -9.83
CA PRO A 216 18.68 -2.41 -10.77
C PRO A 216 18.28 -0.97 -11.12
N PHE A 217 17.04 -0.54 -10.87
CA PHE A 217 16.51 0.74 -11.37
C PHE A 217 16.25 1.76 -10.25
N TYR A 218 17.13 1.77 -9.22
CA TYR A 218 17.15 2.85 -8.24
C TYR A 218 17.82 4.11 -8.80
N VAL A 219 17.25 5.26 -8.45
CA VAL A 219 17.80 6.58 -8.77
C VAL A 219 17.96 7.43 -7.50
N ASP A 220 18.88 8.38 -7.51
CA ASP A 220 19.14 9.26 -6.36
C ASP A 220 18.09 10.37 -6.18
N GLY A 221 17.22 10.54 -7.17
CA GLY A 221 16.15 11.52 -7.12
C GLY A 221 16.55 12.93 -7.57
N THR A 222 17.79 13.18 -7.98
CA THR A 222 18.18 14.43 -8.66
C THR A 222 17.76 14.41 -10.14
N PRO A 223 17.60 15.57 -10.80
CA PRO A 223 17.33 15.61 -12.24
C PRO A 223 18.35 14.82 -13.06
N ALA A 224 19.63 14.92 -12.73
CA ALA A 224 20.70 14.20 -13.39
C ALA A 224 20.62 12.68 -13.14
N GLY A 225 20.36 12.27 -11.88
CA GLY A 225 20.22 10.87 -11.52
C GLY A 225 18.99 10.23 -12.16
N ILE A 226 17.90 10.97 -12.33
CA ILE A 226 16.72 10.48 -13.04
C ILE A 226 17.00 10.31 -14.52
N ALA A 227 17.62 11.29 -15.16
CA ALA A 227 18.03 11.19 -16.56
C ALA A 227 18.93 9.95 -16.78
N ALA A 228 19.95 9.79 -15.93
CA ALA A 228 20.85 8.62 -15.96
C ALA A 228 20.09 7.31 -15.73
N GLY A 229 19.11 7.28 -14.82
CA GLY A 229 18.26 6.11 -14.58
C GLY A 229 17.35 5.74 -15.75
N LEU A 230 16.83 6.74 -16.47
CA LEU A 230 16.06 6.53 -17.70
C LEU A 230 16.95 5.94 -18.80
N ASP A 231 18.18 6.46 -18.96
CA ASP A 231 19.14 5.95 -19.94
C ASP A 231 19.60 4.53 -19.59
N ALA A 232 19.86 4.25 -18.31
CA ALA A 232 20.18 2.90 -17.84
C ALA A 232 19.02 1.91 -18.11
N ALA A 233 17.77 2.32 -17.89
CA ALA A 233 16.61 1.47 -18.20
C ALA A 233 16.47 1.22 -19.71
N ARG A 234 16.75 2.22 -20.55
CA ARG A 234 16.79 2.04 -22.03
C ARG A 234 17.87 1.06 -22.46
N ALA A 235 19.08 1.22 -21.92
CA ALA A 235 20.21 0.35 -22.23
C ALA A 235 20.00 -1.09 -21.75
N ALA A 236 19.34 -1.27 -20.60
CA ALA A 236 19.07 -2.58 -20.02
C ALA A 236 17.86 -3.31 -20.64
N PHE A 237 17.01 -2.60 -21.40
CA PHE A 237 15.73 -3.11 -21.89
C PHE A 237 15.87 -4.45 -22.63
N GLY A 238 15.10 -5.46 -22.22
CA GLY A 238 15.15 -6.82 -22.75
C GLY A 238 16.39 -7.63 -22.32
N GLY A 239 17.39 -7.01 -21.70
CA GLY A 239 18.63 -7.62 -21.24
C GLY A 239 18.54 -8.32 -19.88
N PRO A 240 19.69 -8.83 -19.38
CA PRO A 240 19.73 -9.55 -18.09
C PRO A 240 19.27 -8.71 -16.90
N GLU A 241 19.70 -7.45 -16.81
CA GLU A 241 19.30 -6.55 -15.71
C GLU A 241 17.81 -6.23 -15.74
N TRP A 242 17.24 -6.03 -16.94
CA TRP A 242 15.81 -5.86 -17.13
C TRP A 242 15.03 -7.06 -16.59
N ARG A 243 15.45 -8.27 -16.93
CA ARG A 243 14.84 -9.53 -16.45
C ARG A 243 14.98 -9.68 -14.94
N ARG A 244 16.15 -9.36 -14.36
CA ARG A 244 16.36 -9.34 -12.89
C ARG A 244 15.38 -8.39 -12.19
N GLY A 245 15.17 -7.20 -12.75
CA GLY A 245 14.17 -6.27 -12.27
C GLY A 245 12.75 -6.87 -12.27
N LEU A 246 12.35 -7.50 -13.38
CA LEU A 246 11.04 -8.16 -13.50
C LEU A 246 10.87 -9.34 -12.54
N GLU A 247 11.93 -10.08 -12.21
CA GLU A 247 11.89 -11.13 -11.19
C GLU A 247 11.58 -10.57 -9.81
N ARG A 248 12.20 -9.43 -9.44
CA ARG A 248 11.86 -8.72 -8.21
C ARG A 248 10.41 -8.25 -8.20
N MET A 249 9.92 -7.73 -9.33
CA MET A 249 8.53 -7.30 -9.46
C MET A 249 7.54 -8.47 -9.34
N ARG A 250 7.87 -9.66 -9.86
CA ARG A 250 7.05 -10.88 -9.66
C ARG A 250 6.97 -11.26 -8.18
N ALA A 251 8.08 -11.26 -7.47
CA ALA A 251 8.10 -11.55 -6.03
C ALA A 251 7.25 -10.54 -5.22
N VAL A 252 7.33 -9.25 -5.57
CA VAL A 252 6.48 -8.21 -4.94
C VAL A 252 5.00 -8.45 -5.27
N ARG A 253 4.69 -8.78 -6.53
CA ARG A 253 3.31 -9.05 -6.97
C ARG A 253 2.67 -10.18 -6.15
N GLU A 254 3.38 -11.27 -5.96
CA GLU A 254 2.92 -12.40 -5.12
C GLU A 254 2.73 -11.98 -3.67
N ARG A 255 3.71 -11.26 -3.10
CA ARG A 255 3.69 -10.80 -1.70
C ARG A 255 2.56 -9.81 -1.41
N THR A 256 2.16 -9.02 -2.40
CA THR A 256 1.11 -7.99 -2.28
C THR A 256 -0.20 -8.38 -2.98
N ALA A 257 -0.33 -9.65 -3.38
CA ALA A 257 -1.57 -10.19 -3.92
C ALA A 257 -2.68 -10.18 -2.87
N MET A 258 -3.93 -9.97 -3.31
CA MET A 258 -5.08 -9.89 -2.41
C MET A 258 -5.19 -11.17 -1.55
N GLU A 259 -5.00 -12.32 -2.15
CA GLU A 259 -5.07 -13.62 -1.46
C GLU A 259 -4.12 -13.68 -0.27
N ARG A 260 -2.87 -13.26 -0.47
CA ARG A 260 -1.84 -13.23 0.57
C ARG A 260 -2.18 -12.20 1.66
N ILE A 261 -2.63 -11.03 1.27
CA ILE A 261 -3.01 -9.96 2.20
C ILE A 261 -4.22 -10.39 3.05
N LEU A 262 -5.18 -11.09 2.47
CA LEU A 262 -6.32 -11.62 3.24
C LEU A 262 -5.90 -12.69 4.25
N ASP A 263 -4.92 -13.56 3.92
CA ASP A 263 -4.34 -14.50 4.87
C ASP A 263 -3.69 -13.77 6.05
N ASP A 264 -2.88 -12.74 5.76
CA ASP A 264 -2.23 -11.92 6.79
C ASP A 264 -3.27 -11.22 7.72
N TYR A 265 -4.40 -10.74 7.18
CA TYR A 265 -5.50 -10.20 7.98
C TYR A 265 -6.16 -11.28 8.86
N LEU A 266 -6.41 -12.47 8.32
CA LEU A 266 -7.02 -13.57 9.07
C LEU A 266 -6.11 -14.04 10.23
N ASP A 267 -4.82 -14.15 9.98
CA ASP A 267 -3.84 -14.51 11.02
C ASP A 267 -3.77 -13.42 12.09
N PHE A 268 -3.77 -12.15 11.69
CA PHE A 268 -3.82 -11.04 12.61
C PHE A 268 -5.09 -11.06 13.49
N PHE A 269 -6.25 -11.31 12.91
CA PHE A 269 -7.50 -11.38 13.67
C PHE A 269 -7.56 -12.55 14.64
N ARG A 270 -6.95 -13.70 14.30
CA ARG A 270 -6.84 -14.85 15.22
C ARG A 270 -5.95 -14.54 16.43
N ALA A 271 -4.97 -13.67 16.28
CA ALA A 271 -4.07 -13.26 17.36
C ALA A 271 -4.69 -12.22 18.33
N LEU A 272 -5.84 -11.61 17.98
CA LEU A 272 -6.52 -10.66 18.87
C LEU A 272 -7.07 -11.36 20.11
N PRO A 273 -7.01 -10.70 21.29
CA PRO A 273 -7.45 -11.28 22.56
C PRO A 273 -8.96 -11.54 22.65
#